data_44c2c33ad26de6238aaffcba413346b6
#
_entry.id   44c2c33ad26de6238aaffcba413346b6
#
_cell.length_a   1.000
_cell.length_b   1.000
_cell.length_c   1.000
_cell.angle_alpha   90.00
_cell.angle_beta   90.00
_cell.angle_gamma   90.00
#
_symmetry.space_group_name_H-M   'P 1'
#
loop_
_entity.id
_entity.type
_entity.pdbx_description
1 polymer ?
#
loop_
_entity_poly.entity_id
_entity_poly.type
_entity_poly.pdbx_seq_one_letter_code
_entity_poly.pdbx_strand_id
1 'polypeptide(L)'
;MPQKIGKWVVLSLLFISASFLPGQVGKTKIGQEVAVPVHLEDGQEFQIPTRQLISHGRLLFTAMWTSQEGGGRPLTKGTGAPLSDSSDPLIFPRNFNRVSGPDTNSCSGCHNKPIVGGGGDIASNVFVLGQRFDFATFDRADTILTKGALDEVGKPVTLQTIANSRKTVAMSGSGFIEMLARQITADLQAQRDLIGQGQSRALSSKGISFGILKRGVDGSWDTTSVEGLPAPSLISSGANNPPNLIIRPFHQAGNVISLRQFNNNAFNHHHGIQSEERFGLGVDADGDGFVNELTRADVTAVTLFQATMAVPGRV
;
A
#
# COMPACT_ATOMS: atom_id res chain seq x y z
N MET A 1 63.25 -54.76 13.87
CA MET A 1 61.99 -54.23 14.39
C MET A 1 61.94 -52.75 14.05
N PRO A 2 61.07 -52.28 13.13
CA PRO A 2 60.96 -50.87 12.82
C PRO A 2 59.83 -50.26 13.59
N GLN A 3 60.09 -49.09 14.20
CA GLN A 3 59.15 -48.24 14.92
C GLN A 3 58.20 -47.57 13.93
N LYS A 4 56.91 -47.64 14.25
CA LYS A 4 55.85 -46.90 13.57
C LYS A 4 55.79 -45.47 14.11
N ILE A 5 56.06 -44.50 13.25
CA ILE A 5 55.86 -43.08 13.51
C ILE A 5 54.40 -42.73 13.22
N GLY A 6 53.64 -42.41 14.23
CA GLY A 6 52.27 -41.95 14.09
C GLY A 6 52.21 -40.52 13.52
N LYS A 7 51.51 -40.32 12.42
CA LYS A 7 51.22 -38.99 11.88
C LYS A 7 50.06 -38.37 12.67
N TRP A 8 50.34 -37.28 13.40
CA TRP A 8 49.32 -36.44 13.97
C TRP A 8 48.78 -35.48 12.90
N VAL A 9 47.52 -35.63 12.56
CA VAL A 9 46.81 -34.65 11.70
C VAL A 9 46.28 -33.55 12.64
N VAL A 10 46.87 -32.38 12.57
CA VAL A 10 46.37 -31.20 13.25
C VAL A 10 45.29 -30.60 12.39
N LEU A 11 44.04 -30.78 12.84
CA LEU A 11 42.87 -30.17 12.22
C LEU A 11 42.78 -28.72 12.71
N SER A 12 43.27 -27.77 11.89
CA SER A 12 43.14 -26.35 12.19
C SER A 12 41.69 -25.91 11.91
N LEU A 13 40.91 -25.74 12.96
CA LEU A 13 39.60 -25.08 12.93
C LEU A 13 39.82 -23.59 12.65
N LEU A 14 39.60 -23.18 11.43
CA LEU A 14 39.46 -21.77 11.08
C LEU A 14 38.11 -21.25 11.67
N PHE A 15 38.19 -20.58 12.80
CA PHE A 15 37.10 -19.75 13.27
C PHE A 15 37.03 -18.50 12.38
N ILE A 16 36.10 -18.49 11.44
CA ILE A 16 35.69 -17.26 10.77
C ILE A 16 34.83 -16.49 11.77
N SER A 17 35.46 -15.63 12.53
CA SER A 17 34.77 -14.60 13.30
C SER A 17 34.18 -13.60 12.31
N ALA A 18 32.86 -13.73 12.07
CA ALA A 18 32.10 -12.66 11.41
C ALA A 18 32.16 -11.44 12.33
N SER A 19 33.10 -10.57 12.09
CA SER A 19 33.16 -9.25 12.70
C SER A 19 31.94 -8.48 12.18
N PHE A 20 30.91 -8.36 13.02
CA PHE A 20 29.89 -7.34 12.84
C PHE A 20 30.62 -5.99 12.93
N LEU A 21 30.88 -5.39 11.79
CA LEU A 21 31.24 -3.98 11.75
C LEU A 21 30.01 -3.22 12.27
N PRO A 22 30.12 -2.48 13.38
CA PRO A 22 29.08 -1.54 13.74
C PRO A 22 28.96 -0.57 12.58
N GLY A 23 27.76 -0.46 11.99
CA GLY A 23 27.50 0.46 10.91
C GLY A 23 28.07 1.83 11.33
N GLN A 24 29.00 2.34 10.56
CA GLN A 24 29.42 3.73 10.70
C GLN A 24 28.16 4.55 10.42
N VAL A 25 27.58 5.11 11.46
CA VAL A 25 26.64 6.22 11.34
C VAL A 25 27.49 7.34 10.74
N GLY A 26 27.48 7.44 9.42
CA GLY A 26 28.11 8.53 8.72
C GLY A 26 27.60 9.84 9.35
N LYS A 27 28.49 10.77 9.68
CA LYS A 27 28.09 12.09 10.12
C LYS A 27 27.31 12.73 8.97
N THR A 28 25.97 12.65 9.01
CA THR A 28 25.10 13.33 8.09
C THR A 28 25.36 14.82 8.23
N LYS A 29 25.71 15.46 7.16
CA LYS A 29 25.82 16.93 7.13
C LYS A 29 24.40 17.49 7.08
N ILE A 30 24.15 18.58 7.80
CA ILE A 30 22.87 19.32 7.70
C ILE A 30 22.58 19.61 6.22
N GLY A 31 21.36 19.26 5.76
CA GLY A 31 20.96 19.39 4.36
C GLY A 31 21.33 18.21 3.46
N GLN A 32 21.84 17.13 4.05
CA GLN A 32 22.16 15.87 3.38
C GLN A 32 21.64 14.69 4.21
N GLU A 33 20.47 14.86 4.77
CA GLU A 33 19.81 13.83 5.59
C GLU A 33 19.16 12.79 4.68
N VAL A 34 19.56 11.53 4.87
CA VAL A 34 19.01 10.36 4.21
C VAL A 34 18.58 9.38 5.30
N ALA A 35 17.28 9.08 5.34
CA ALA A 35 16.71 8.19 6.37
C ALA A 35 16.91 6.71 6.03
N VAL A 36 16.97 6.39 4.74
CA VAL A 36 17.17 5.02 4.22
C VAL A 36 18.41 4.99 3.31
N PRO A 37 19.61 4.88 3.87
CA PRO A 37 20.85 4.97 3.10
C PRO A 37 21.11 3.77 2.18
N VAL A 38 20.40 2.65 2.37
CA VAL A 38 20.55 1.43 1.58
C VAL A 38 19.17 0.83 1.32
N HIS A 39 18.81 0.76 0.06
CA HIS A 39 17.64 0.04 -0.43
C HIS A 39 18.01 -1.40 -0.78
N LEU A 40 17.04 -2.31 -0.71
CA LEU A 40 17.22 -3.67 -1.20
C LEU A 40 17.17 -3.67 -2.74
N GLU A 41 18.02 -4.47 -3.36
CA GLU A 41 17.92 -4.72 -4.79
C GLU A 41 16.78 -5.71 -5.08
N ASP A 42 16.11 -5.57 -6.23
CA ASP A 42 15.04 -6.48 -6.65
C ASP A 42 15.56 -7.93 -6.75
N GLY A 43 14.86 -8.83 -6.09
CA GLY A 43 15.25 -10.24 -5.95
C GLY A 43 16.05 -10.54 -4.68
N GLN A 44 16.62 -9.54 -4.02
CA GLN A 44 17.36 -9.72 -2.78
C GLN A 44 16.44 -10.14 -1.62
N GLU A 45 15.17 -9.77 -1.67
CA GLU A 45 14.14 -10.17 -0.70
C GLU A 45 13.96 -11.69 -0.59
N PHE A 46 14.35 -12.44 -1.63
CA PHE A 46 14.31 -13.90 -1.64
C PHE A 46 15.61 -14.55 -1.16
N GLN A 47 16.66 -13.77 -0.96
CA GLN A 47 18.01 -14.24 -0.64
C GLN A 47 18.40 -14.00 0.81
N ILE A 48 17.82 -12.97 1.43
CA ILE A 48 18.09 -12.62 2.83
C ILE A 48 17.14 -13.35 3.79
N PRO A 49 17.55 -13.60 5.04
CA PRO A 49 16.68 -14.17 6.04
C PRO A 49 15.44 -13.33 6.27
N THR A 50 14.27 -13.97 6.41
CA THR A 50 12.98 -13.30 6.65
C THR A 50 13.03 -12.27 7.79
N ARG A 51 13.78 -12.56 8.86
CA ARG A 51 13.95 -11.63 9.98
C ARG A 51 14.65 -10.33 9.56
N GLN A 52 15.64 -10.42 8.67
CA GLN A 52 16.34 -9.24 8.15
C GLN A 52 15.41 -8.44 7.24
N LEU A 53 14.65 -9.13 6.39
CA LEU A 53 13.66 -8.50 5.53
C LEU A 53 12.59 -7.75 6.33
N ILE A 54 12.05 -8.34 7.39
CA ILE A 54 11.11 -7.68 8.31
C ILE A 54 11.75 -6.49 9.00
N SER A 55 13.01 -6.59 9.43
CA SER A 55 13.74 -5.48 10.05
C SER A 55 13.95 -4.32 9.09
N HIS A 56 14.27 -4.61 7.83
CA HIS A 56 14.35 -3.60 6.77
C HIS A 56 12.98 -2.95 6.51
N GLY A 57 11.92 -3.74 6.45
CA GLY A 57 10.56 -3.21 6.33
C GLY A 57 10.17 -2.30 7.50
N ARG A 58 10.62 -2.61 8.72
CA ARG A 58 10.46 -1.71 9.86
C ARG A 58 11.24 -0.41 9.70
N LEU A 59 12.47 -0.48 9.18
CA LEU A 59 13.26 0.72 8.87
C LEU A 59 12.49 1.64 7.92
N LEU A 60 12.02 1.10 6.79
CA LEU A 60 11.23 1.85 5.81
C LEU A 60 9.96 2.47 6.42
N PHE A 61 9.27 1.73 7.29
CA PHE A 61 8.06 2.20 7.97
C PHE A 61 8.32 3.32 8.97
N THR A 62 9.50 3.33 9.61
CA THR A 62 9.87 4.32 10.63
C THR A 62 10.77 5.43 10.10
N ALA A 63 11.23 5.31 8.85
CA ALA A 63 12.04 6.31 8.19
C ALA A 63 11.34 7.68 8.17
N MET A 64 12.12 8.72 8.45
CA MET A 64 11.69 10.11 8.33
C MET A 64 12.13 10.63 6.96
N TRP A 65 11.37 10.23 5.93
CA TRP A 65 11.67 10.53 4.54
C TRP A 65 11.95 12.01 4.29
N THR A 66 13.01 12.28 3.55
CA THR A 66 13.47 13.63 3.24
C THR A 66 13.36 13.92 1.76
N SER A 67 13.48 15.19 1.39
CA SER A 67 13.56 15.58 -0.02
C SER A 67 14.87 15.13 -0.70
N GLN A 68 15.82 14.61 0.05
CA GLN A 68 17.06 14.03 -0.46
C GLN A 68 16.88 12.56 -0.92
N GLU A 69 15.69 12.01 -0.71
CA GLU A 69 15.32 10.64 -1.03
C GLU A 69 14.06 10.59 -1.92
N GLY A 70 13.68 11.71 -2.53
CA GLY A 70 12.44 11.81 -3.29
C GLY A 70 11.20 12.15 -2.46
N GLY A 71 11.36 12.39 -1.15
CA GLY A 71 10.24 12.74 -0.28
C GLY A 71 9.65 14.11 -0.61
N GLY A 72 8.35 14.14 -0.79
CA GLY A 72 7.63 15.37 -1.13
C GLY A 72 7.08 15.36 -2.55
N ARG A 73 6.68 16.54 -3.01
CA ARG A 73 6.22 16.78 -4.40
C ARG A 73 6.63 18.17 -4.81
N PRO A 74 7.75 18.31 -5.54
CA PRO A 74 8.33 19.62 -5.84
C PRO A 74 7.37 20.54 -6.60
N LEU A 75 6.57 19.99 -7.50
CA LEU A 75 5.60 20.77 -8.28
C LEU A 75 4.43 21.34 -7.45
N THR A 76 4.17 20.78 -6.27
CA THR A 76 3.09 21.23 -5.37
C THR A 76 3.61 21.81 -4.07
N LYS A 77 4.83 21.46 -3.67
CA LYS A 77 5.40 21.80 -2.37
C LYS A 77 5.72 23.29 -2.29
N GLY A 78 4.97 24.01 -1.49
CA GLY A 78 5.16 25.45 -1.29
C GLY A 78 4.64 26.34 -2.41
N THR A 79 4.15 25.79 -3.51
CA THR A 79 3.62 26.54 -4.65
C THR A 79 2.10 26.56 -4.72
N GLY A 80 1.44 25.58 -4.10
CA GLY A 80 0.00 25.35 -4.24
C GLY A 80 -0.42 24.87 -5.63
N ALA A 81 0.53 24.64 -6.53
CA ALA A 81 0.24 24.19 -7.88
C ALA A 81 -0.11 22.68 -7.87
N PRO A 82 -1.16 22.24 -8.59
CA PRO A 82 -1.47 20.84 -8.71
C PRO A 82 -0.46 20.09 -9.59
N LEU A 83 -0.21 18.81 -9.30
CA LEU A 83 0.56 17.92 -10.18
C LEU A 83 -0.14 17.63 -11.50
N SER A 84 -1.46 17.75 -11.54
CA SER A 84 -2.26 17.42 -12.71
C SER A 84 -2.61 18.69 -13.51
N ASP A 85 -2.34 18.65 -14.79
CA ASP A 85 -2.96 19.54 -15.74
C ASP A 85 -4.43 19.14 -15.92
N SER A 86 -5.34 20.09 -15.84
CA SER A 86 -6.77 19.82 -16.00
C SER A 86 -7.16 19.47 -17.43
N SER A 87 -6.35 19.85 -18.41
CA SER A 87 -6.52 19.49 -19.83
C SER A 87 -5.95 18.12 -20.15
N ASP A 88 -4.99 17.63 -19.34
CA ASP A 88 -4.37 16.31 -19.47
C ASP A 88 -4.56 15.53 -18.16
N PRO A 89 -5.68 14.84 -18.04
CA PRO A 89 -6.02 14.12 -16.83
C PRO A 89 -5.04 12.97 -16.55
N LEU A 90 -4.65 12.84 -15.28
CA LEU A 90 -3.82 11.72 -14.85
C LEU A 90 -4.53 10.40 -15.11
N ILE A 91 -3.78 9.45 -15.69
CA ILE A 91 -4.20 8.06 -15.88
C ILE A 91 -3.51 7.16 -14.87
N PHE A 92 -4.06 5.95 -14.65
CA PHE A 92 -3.41 4.96 -13.77
C PHE A 92 -1.95 4.70 -14.24
N PRO A 93 -0.98 4.63 -13.32
CA PRO A 93 -1.11 4.66 -11.85
C PRO A 93 -1.16 6.07 -11.24
N ARG A 94 -0.90 7.09 -12.01
CA ARG A 94 -0.75 8.48 -11.56
C ARG A 94 -2.05 9.14 -11.10
N ASN A 95 -3.19 8.62 -11.51
CA ASN A 95 -4.51 9.11 -11.10
C ASN A 95 -4.80 8.92 -9.59
N PHE A 96 -3.98 8.15 -8.89
CA PHE A 96 -4.04 8.03 -7.42
C PHE A 96 -3.04 8.94 -6.70
N ASN A 97 -2.29 9.75 -7.44
CA ASN A 97 -1.39 10.70 -6.82
C ASN A 97 -2.16 11.79 -6.08
N ARG A 98 -1.62 12.21 -4.97
CA ARG A 98 -2.13 13.33 -4.23
C ARG A 98 -1.74 14.63 -4.92
N VAL A 99 -2.69 15.57 -5.07
CA VAL A 99 -2.42 16.89 -5.69
C VAL A 99 -1.84 17.91 -4.72
N SER A 100 -1.95 17.68 -3.41
CA SER A 100 -1.31 18.50 -2.38
C SER A 100 0.03 17.91 -1.96
N GLY A 101 0.85 18.69 -1.30
CA GLY A 101 2.05 18.21 -0.64
C GLY A 101 1.79 17.06 0.33
N PRO A 102 2.81 16.32 0.75
CA PRO A 102 2.66 15.24 1.71
C PRO A 102 2.15 15.77 3.06
N ASP A 103 1.37 14.95 3.78
CA ASP A 103 0.84 15.28 5.10
C ASP A 103 1.71 14.73 6.25
N THR A 104 2.61 13.82 5.93
CA THR A 104 3.62 13.29 6.86
C THR A 104 4.82 12.78 6.09
N ASN A 105 5.93 12.66 6.74
CA ASN A 105 7.16 12.09 6.18
C ASN A 105 7.53 10.73 6.78
N SER A 106 6.64 10.13 7.57
CA SER A 106 6.86 8.81 8.16
C SER A 106 5.55 8.10 8.45
N CYS A 107 5.46 6.79 8.15
CA CYS A 107 4.29 6.01 8.55
C CYS A 107 4.15 6.00 10.08
N SER A 108 5.26 5.84 10.80
CA SER A 108 5.28 5.88 12.27
C SER A 108 5.01 7.28 12.83
N GLY A 109 5.04 8.33 12.04
CA GLY A 109 4.61 9.67 12.45
C GLY A 109 3.14 9.72 12.85
N CYS A 110 2.30 8.92 12.19
CA CYS A 110 0.89 8.77 12.51
C CYS A 110 0.56 7.44 13.20
N HIS A 111 1.19 6.33 12.79
CA HIS A 111 0.94 4.99 13.34
C HIS A 111 1.93 4.65 14.47
N ASN A 112 1.72 5.19 15.68
CA ASN A 112 2.72 5.14 16.74
C ASN A 112 2.21 4.81 18.15
N LYS A 113 0.93 4.70 18.40
CA LYS A 113 0.38 4.45 19.74
C LYS A 113 -0.37 3.14 19.85
N PRO A 114 -0.08 2.33 20.87
CA PRO A 114 0.94 2.51 21.91
C PRO A 114 2.36 2.21 21.46
N ILE A 115 2.53 1.65 20.27
CA ILE A 115 3.81 1.26 19.65
C ILE A 115 3.76 1.56 18.15
N VAL A 116 4.89 1.44 17.47
CA VAL A 116 4.98 1.52 16.00
C VAL A 116 3.99 0.56 15.36
N GLY A 117 3.19 1.07 14.41
CA GLY A 117 2.08 0.35 13.78
C GLY A 117 0.75 0.42 14.55
N GLY A 118 0.73 1.04 15.71
CA GLY A 118 -0.50 1.30 16.46
C GLY A 118 -1.37 2.37 15.82
N GLY A 119 -2.45 2.75 16.51
CA GLY A 119 -3.22 3.94 16.17
C GLY A 119 -2.45 5.22 16.49
N GLY A 120 -3.05 6.36 16.28
CA GLY A 120 -2.43 7.65 16.60
C GLY A 120 -3.46 8.71 16.97
N ASP A 121 -2.96 9.79 17.57
CA ASP A 121 -3.80 10.93 17.93
C ASP A 121 -3.99 11.91 16.77
N ILE A 122 -3.20 11.76 15.71
CA ILE A 122 -3.21 12.65 14.58
C ILE A 122 -4.43 12.35 13.71
N ALA A 123 -5.22 13.38 13.45
CA ALA A 123 -6.24 13.37 12.42
C ALA A 123 -5.75 14.18 11.22
N SER A 124 -5.71 13.58 10.06
CA SER A 124 -5.30 14.23 8.82
C SER A 124 -6.52 14.54 7.96
N ASN A 125 -6.53 15.70 7.32
CA ASN A 125 -7.39 15.95 6.19
C ASN A 125 -6.76 15.33 4.96
N VAL A 126 -7.40 14.30 4.40
CA VAL A 126 -6.85 13.57 3.27
C VAL A 126 -7.54 13.97 1.99
N PHE A 127 -6.76 14.48 1.05
CA PHE A 127 -7.21 14.83 -0.31
C PHE A 127 -6.68 13.79 -1.30
N VAL A 128 -6.87 12.52 -0.98
CA VAL A 128 -6.36 11.41 -1.79
C VAL A 128 -7.44 10.95 -2.71
N LEU A 129 -7.40 11.36 -3.93
CA LEU A 129 -8.37 10.93 -4.91
C LEU A 129 -7.82 10.92 -6.30
N GLY A 130 -8.64 10.60 -7.24
CA GLY A 130 -8.36 10.62 -8.65
C GLY A 130 -7.90 11.95 -9.25
N GLN A 131 -7.61 12.89 -8.46
CA GLN A 131 -6.61 13.94 -8.52
C GLN A 131 -6.66 14.91 -9.70
N ARG A 132 -7.82 15.22 -10.14
CA ARG A 132 -8.01 16.27 -11.14
C ARG A 132 -8.54 17.55 -10.55
N PHE A 133 -8.07 17.85 -9.38
CA PHE A 133 -8.62 18.98 -8.70
C PHE A 133 -7.62 20.13 -8.70
N ASP A 134 -8.10 21.29 -9.02
CA ASP A 134 -7.30 22.48 -9.12
C ASP A 134 -7.12 23.10 -7.74
N PHE A 135 -5.93 22.96 -7.18
CA PHE A 135 -5.60 23.46 -5.86
C PHE A 135 -5.56 24.98 -5.78
N ALA A 136 -5.29 25.66 -6.89
CA ALA A 136 -5.25 27.11 -6.93
C ALA A 136 -6.64 27.75 -6.77
N THR A 137 -7.68 26.99 -7.11
CA THR A 137 -9.08 27.40 -6.95
C THR A 137 -9.77 26.74 -5.76
N PHE A 138 -8.99 26.17 -4.84
CA PHE A 138 -9.52 25.46 -3.68
C PHE A 138 -10.33 26.39 -2.76
N ASP A 139 -11.63 26.17 -2.73
CA ASP A 139 -12.53 26.73 -1.74
C ASP A 139 -13.19 25.58 -0.96
N ARG A 140 -13.04 25.58 0.35
CA ARG A 140 -13.65 24.56 1.22
C ARG A 140 -15.19 24.59 1.20
N ALA A 141 -15.78 25.70 0.81
CA ALA A 141 -17.21 25.86 0.62
C ALA A 141 -17.70 25.45 -0.78
N ASP A 142 -16.78 25.15 -1.68
CA ASP A 142 -17.12 24.80 -3.05
C ASP A 142 -17.84 23.44 -3.11
N THR A 143 -18.99 23.44 -3.77
CA THR A 143 -19.81 22.26 -4.02
C THR A 143 -19.68 21.74 -5.45
N ILE A 144 -18.89 22.43 -6.27
CA ILE A 144 -18.66 22.05 -7.67
C ILE A 144 -17.84 20.77 -7.71
N LEU A 145 -18.22 19.87 -8.60
CA LEU A 145 -17.45 18.65 -8.87
C LEU A 145 -16.03 18.98 -9.31
N THR A 146 -15.06 18.35 -8.70
CA THR A 146 -13.63 18.54 -8.97
C THR A 146 -13.23 17.89 -10.29
N LYS A 147 -13.56 18.51 -11.42
CA LYS A 147 -13.16 18.11 -12.78
C LYS A 147 -13.37 16.60 -13.07
N GLY A 148 -14.49 16.05 -12.59
CA GLY A 148 -14.82 14.63 -12.78
C GLY A 148 -14.03 13.67 -11.90
N ALA A 149 -13.35 14.15 -10.87
CA ALA A 149 -12.73 13.28 -9.86
C ALA A 149 -13.78 12.42 -9.16
N LEU A 150 -13.40 11.19 -8.87
CA LEU A 150 -14.22 10.22 -8.18
C LEU A 150 -13.58 9.89 -6.82
N ASP A 151 -14.40 9.56 -5.84
CA ASP A 151 -13.92 9.03 -4.57
C ASP A 151 -13.48 7.56 -4.69
N GLU A 152 -13.08 6.98 -3.57
CA GLU A 152 -12.58 5.60 -3.51
C GLU A 152 -13.62 4.54 -3.87
N VAL A 153 -14.90 4.94 -3.91
CA VAL A 153 -16.01 4.05 -4.30
C VAL A 153 -16.59 4.42 -5.67
N GLY A 154 -15.92 5.30 -6.42
CA GLY A 154 -16.30 5.67 -7.76
C GLY A 154 -17.42 6.71 -7.86
N LYS A 155 -17.75 7.41 -6.77
CA LYS A 155 -18.73 8.50 -6.79
C LYS A 155 -18.08 9.83 -7.15
N PRO A 156 -18.76 10.70 -7.91
CA PRO A 156 -18.30 12.06 -8.14
C PRO A 156 -18.09 12.81 -6.83
N VAL A 157 -16.98 13.52 -6.71
CA VAL A 157 -16.60 14.24 -5.50
C VAL A 157 -16.65 15.74 -5.69
N THR A 158 -16.90 16.44 -4.58
CA THR A 158 -16.67 17.86 -4.40
C THR A 158 -15.58 18.09 -3.37
N LEU A 159 -15.08 19.29 -3.23
CA LEU A 159 -14.12 19.62 -2.18
C LEU A 159 -14.65 19.29 -0.79
N GLN A 160 -15.93 19.46 -0.54
CA GLN A 160 -16.56 19.13 0.74
C GLN A 160 -16.57 17.63 1.03
N THR A 161 -16.75 16.80 0.02
CA THR A 161 -16.80 15.34 0.20
C THR A 161 -15.43 14.71 0.36
N ILE A 162 -14.37 15.32 -0.16
CA ILE A 162 -13.00 14.80 -0.12
C ILE A 162 -12.17 15.34 1.04
N ALA A 163 -12.47 16.55 1.50
CA ALA A 163 -11.76 17.19 2.61
C ALA A 163 -12.34 16.72 3.94
N ASN A 164 -12.04 15.53 4.36
CA ASN A 164 -12.50 15.01 5.65
C ASN A 164 -11.34 14.64 6.58
N SER A 165 -11.59 14.77 7.88
CA SER A 165 -10.65 14.36 8.91
C SER A 165 -10.70 12.86 9.10
N ARG A 166 -9.55 12.20 9.01
CA ARG A 166 -9.39 10.76 9.24
C ARG A 166 -8.44 10.54 10.40
N LYS A 167 -8.89 9.79 11.39
CA LYS A 167 -8.04 9.37 12.49
C LYS A 167 -7.21 8.16 12.05
N THR A 168 -5.97 8.13 12.52
CA THR A 168 -5.07 7.00 12.30
C THR A 168 -5.57 5.77 13.04
N VAL A 169 -5.81 4.69 12.31
CA VAL A 169 -6.21 3.39 12.87
C VAL A 169 -4.99 2.49 13.09
N ALA A 170 -5.08 1.58 14.07
CA ALA A 170 -4.03 0.59 14.29
C ALA A 170 -3.93 -0.38 13.12
N MET A 171 -2.70 -0.76 12.78
CA MET A 171 -2.37 -1.73 11.73
C MET A 171 -2.16 -3.14 12.29
N SER A 172 -2.36 -3.32 13.59
CA SER A 172 -2.23 -4.61 14.26
C SER A 172 -3.15 -5.67 13.64
N GLY A 173 -2.60 -6.82 13.29
CA GLY A 173 -3.35 -7.92 12.71
C GLY A 173 -3.73 -7.76 11.24
N SER A 174 -3.21 -6.74 10.55
CA SER A 174 -3.57 -6.46 9.14
C SER A 174 -3.26 -7.64 8.20
N GLY A 175 -2.22 -8.42 8.45
CA GLY A 175 -1.94 -9.64 7.69
C GLY A 175 -3.04 -10.70 7.81
N PHE A 176 -3.61 -10.87 9.01
CA PHE A 176 -4.76 -11.77 9.21
C PHE A 176 -6.02 -11.25 8.52
N ILE A 177 -6.22 -9.94 8.52
CA ILE A 177 -7.34 -9.29 7.80
C ILE A 177 -7.22 -9.57 6.31
N GLU A 178 -6.04 -9.42 5.71
CA GLU A 178 -5.81 -9.74 4.30
C GLU A 178 -6.05 -11.22 4.01
N MET A 179 -5.53 -12.13 4.84
CA MET A 179 -5.76 -13.56 4.68
C MET A 179 -7.26 -13.91 4.69
N LEU A 180 -8.00 -13.35 5.64
CA LEU A 180 -9.45 -13.56 5.74
C LEU A 180 -10.17 -13.03 4.50
N ALA A 181 -9.83 -11.83 4.05
CA ALA A 181 -10.38 -11.22 2.85
C ALA A 181 -10.15 -12.07 1.59
N ARG A 182 -8.95 -12.62 1.45
CA ARG A 182 -8.59 -13.53 0.35
C ARG A 182 -9.40 -14.84 0.39
N GLN A 183 -9.57 -15.43 1.57
CA GLN A 183 -10.37 -16.64 1.73
C GLN A 183 -11.84 -16.38 1.40
N ILE A 184 -12.44 -15.30 1.92
CA ILE A 184 -13.82 -14.93 1.62
C ILE A 184 -13.97 -14.68 0.11
N THR A 185 -13.06 -13.94 -0.50
CA THR A 185 -13.07 -13.70 -1.95
C THR A 185 -13.09 -15.02 -2.73
N ALA A 186 -12.21 -15.96 -2.38
CA ALA A 186 -12.15 -17.27 -3.05
C ALA A 186 -13.47 -18.05 -2.89
N ASP A 187 -14.04 -18.06 -1.68
CA ASP A 187 -15.33 -18.72 -1.41
C ASP A 187 -16.46 -18.13 -2.26
N LEU A 188 -16.53 -16.79 -2.36
CA LEU A 188 -17.56 -16.10 -3.15
C LEU A 188 -17.39 -16.33 -4.65
N GLN A 189 -16.16 -16.29 -5.16
CA GLN A 189 -15.85 -16.54 -6.56
C GLN A 189 -16.18 -17.99 -6.95
N ALA A 190 -15.84 -18.97 -6.11
CA ALA A 190 -16.19 -20.36 -6.34
C ALA A 190 -17.72 -20.55 -6.41
N GLN A 191 -18.48 -19.85 -5.57
CA GLN A 191 -19.95 -19.91 -5.62
C GLN A 191 -20.51 -19.22 -6.86
N ARG A 192 -19.96 -18.07 -7.27
CA ARG A 192 -20.32 -17.38 -8.51
C ARG A 192 -20.14 -18.28 -9.72
N ASP A 193 -19.00 -18.95 -9.81
CA ASP A 193 -18.63 -19.77 -10.97
C ASP A 193 -19.53 -21.02 -11.16
N LEU A 194 -20.30 -21.36 -10.13
CA LEU A 194 -21.31 -22.43 -10.20
C LEU A 194 -22.69 -21.95 -10.69
N ILE A 195 -22.88 -20.64 -10.94
CA ILE A 195 -24.20 -20.12 -11.34
C ILE A 195 -24.37 -20.26 -12.85
N GLY A 196 -25.26 -21.14 -13.26
CA GLY A 196 -25.69 -21.29 -14.64
C GLY A 196 -26.57 -20.13 -15.12
N GLN A 197 -26.74 -20.00 -16.44
CA GLN A 197 -27.67 -19.02 -17.03
C GLN A 197 -29.10 -19.27 -16.53
N GLY A 198 -29.82 -18.19 -16.22
CA GLY A 198 -31.16 -18.23 -15.63
C GLY A 198 -31.21 -18.67 -14.16
N GLN A 199 -30.08 -18.82 -13.50
CA GLN A 199 -30.00 -19.26 -12.10
C GLN A 199 -29.61 -18.14 -11.15
N SER A 200 -29.89 -18.39 -9.87
CA SER A 200 -29.45 -17.52 -8.76
C SER A 200 -28.85 -18.36 -7.66
N ARG A 201 -27.99 -17.74 -6.84
CA ARG A 201 -27.34 -18.37 -5.70
C ARG A 201 -27.19 -17.40 -4.54
N ALA A 202 -27.53 -17.86 -3.33
CA ALA A 202 -27.15 -17.17 -2.12
C ALA A 202 -25.64 -17.28 -1.92
N LEU A 203 -24.98 -16.15 -1.70
CA LEU A 203 -23.55 -16.06 -1.44
C LEU A 203 -23.31 -16.05 0.07
N SER A 204 -22.39 -16.87 0.52
CA SER A 204 -21.99 -16.87 1.93
C SER A 204 -20.55 -17.33 2.11
N SER A 205 -19.88 -16.81 3.13
CA SER A 205 -18.55 -17.28 3.53
C SER A 205 -18.36 -17.06 5.03
N LYS A 206 -17.72 -18.00 5.71
CA LYS A 206 -17.41 -17.93 7.14
C LYS A 206 -18.63 -17.62 8.03
N GLY A 207 -19.82 -18.09 7.64
CA GLY A 207 -21.06 -17.83 8.37
C GLY A 207 -21.69 -16.45 8.11
N ILE A 208 -21.15 -15.67 7.19
CA ILE A 208 -21.66 -14.34 6.80
C ILE A 208 -22.39 -14.47 5.47
N SER A 209 -23.59 -13.89 5.36
CA SER A 209 -24.33 -13.76 4.10
C SER A 209 -23.83 -12.55 3.31
N PHE A 210 -23.74 -12.73 2.00
CA PHE A 210 -23.45 -11.66 1.03
C PHE A 210 -24.61 -11.45 0.06
N GLY A 211 -25.85 -11.85 0.45
CA GLY A 211 -27.02 -11.69 -0.38
C GLY A 211 -27.12 -12.71 -1.50
N ILE A 212 -27.69 -12.33 -2.62
CA ILE A 212 -27.99 -13.22 -3.75
C ILE A 212 -27.39 -12.66 -5.02
N LEU A 213 -26.60 -13.47 -5.71
CA LEU A 213 -26.12 -13.21 -7.06
C LEU A 213 -26.98 -13.96 -8.07
N LYS A 214 -27.40 -13.29 -9.16
CA LYS A 214 -28.22 -13.88 -10.22
C LYS A 214 -27.50 -13.79 -11.56
N ARG A 215 -27.75 -14.78 -12.41
CA ARG A 215 -27.30 -14.78 -13.80
C ARG A 215 -28.50 -14.91 -14.71
N GLY A 216 -28.71 -13.92 -15.57
CA GLY A 216 -29.80 -13.89 -16.54
C GLY A 216 -29.73 -15.04 -17.54
N VAL A 217 -30.84 -15.32 -18.25
CA VAL A 217 -30.89 -16.30 -19.34
C VAL A 217 -30.01 -15.88 -20.53
N ASP A 218 -29.79 -14.59 -20.70
CA ASP A 218 -28.86 -13.99 -21.65
C ASP A 218 -27.38 -14.03 -21.18
N GLY A 219 -27.14 -14.56 -19.99
CA GLY A 219 -25.81 -14.63 -19.35
C GLY A 219 -25.39 -13.37 -18.62
N SER A 220 -26.18 -12.29 -18.61
CA SER A 220 -25.92 -11.08 -17.85
C SER A 220 -25.89 -11.35 -16.33
N TRP A 221 -25.22 -10.48 -15.58
CA TRP A 221 -25.10 -10.62 -14.12
C TRP A 221 -25.90 -9.53 -13.41
N ASP A 222 -26.77 -9.94 -12.49
CA ASP A 222 -27.52 -9.04 -11.61
C ASP A 222 -26.94 -9.11 -10.20
N THR A 223 -26.28 -8.02 -9.79
CA THR A 223 -25.63 -7.84 -8.48
C THR A 223 -26.46 -7.00 -7.50
N THR A 224 -27.68 -6.60 -7.88
CA THR A 224 -28.51 -5.68 -7.08
C THR A 224 -28.89 -6.21 -5.71
N SER A 225 -28.92 -7.54 -5.56
CA SER A 225 -29.21 -8.22 -4.28
C SER A 225 -27.93 -8.75 -3.58
N VAL A 226 -26.74 -8.36 -4.05
CA VAL A 226 -25.48 -8.66 -3.38
C VAL A 226 -25.19 -7.58 -2.35
N GLU A 227 -24.82 -7.99 -1.15
CA GLU A 227 -24.62 -7.12 0.01
C GLU A 227 -23.19 -7.21 0.53
N GLY A 228 -22.73 -6.19 1.27
CA GLY A 228 -21.45 -6.21 1.98
C GLY A 228 -20.21 -6.08 1.10
N LEU A 229 -20.37 -5.84 -0.22
CA LEU A 229 -19.28 -5.62 -1.14
C LEU A 229 -19.29 -4.20 -1.70
N PRO A 230 -18.11 -3.58 -1.90
CA PRO A 230 -18.04 -2.25 -2.50
C PRO A 230 -18.35 -2.31 -4.01
N ALA A 231 -18.84 -1.19 -4.54
CA ALA A 231 -19.24 -1.08 -5.95
C ALA A 231 -18.22 -1.62 -6.96
N PRO A 232 -16.88 -1.37 -6.84
CA PRO A 232 -15.90 -1.93 -7.76
C PRO A 232 -15.86 -3.47 -7.81
N SER A 233 -16.36 -4.14 -6.78
CA SER A 233 -16.42 -5.60 -6.71
C SER A 233 -17.68 -6.20 -7.34
N LEU A 234 -18.65 -5.35 -7.65
CA LEU A 234 -19.94 -5.71 -8.23
C LEU A 234 -20.06 -5.38 -9.72
N ILE A 235 -19.05 -4.72 -10.29
CA ILE A 235 -19.05 -4.35 -11.71
C ILE A 235 -18.99 -5.62 -12.57
N SER A 236 -19.89 -5.67 -13.55
CA SER A 236 -19.94 -6.68 -14.60
C SER A 236 -20.19 -5.99 -15.94
N SER A 237 -19.54 -6.44 -16.99
CA SER A 237 -19.72 -5.93 -18.35
C SER A 237 -20.11 -7.05 -19.32
N GLY A 238 -21.26 -7.68 -19.06
CA GLY A 238 -21.82 -8.75 -19.90
C GLY A 238 -21.48 -10.17 -19.42
N ALA A 239 -21.89 -11.15 -20.20
CA ALA A 239 -21.89 -12.58 -19.85
C ALA A 239 -20.49 -13.14 -19.55
N ASN A 240 -19.47 -12.62 -20.25
CA ASN A 240 -18.08 -13.11 -20.17
C ASN A 240 -17.22 -12.33 -19.15
N ASN A 241 -17.78 -11.32 -18.51
CA ASN A 241 -17.09 -10.53 -17.50
C ASN A 241 -17.93 -10.48 -16.21
N PRO A 242 -17.89 -11.56 -15.40
CA PRO A 242 -18.63 -11.64 -14.15
C PRO A 242 -18.11 -10.63 -13.12
N PRO A 243 -18.92 -10.27 -12.11
CA PRO A 243 -18.45 -9.45 -10.98
C PRO A 243 -17.32 -10.17 -10.28
N ASN A 244 -16.28 -9.43 -9.92
CA ASN A 244 -15.07 -10.04 -9.34
C ASN A 244 -15.25 -10.47 -7.87
N LEU A 245 -16.23 -9.92 -7.14
CA LEU A 245 -16.59 -10.23 -5.75
C LEU A 245 -15.41 -10.13 -4.78
N ILE A 246 -14.42 -9.30 -5.07
CA ILE A 246 -13.22 -9.15 -4.25
C ILE A 246 -13.56 -8.41 -2.97
N ILE A 247 -13.20 -9.00 -1.83
CA ILE A 247 -13.18 -8.29 -0.56
C ILE A 247 -12.02 -7.28 -0.57
N ARG A 248 -12.32 -6.04 -0.23
CA ARG A 248 -11.37 -4.93 -0.19
C ARG A 248 -11.23 -4.43 1.25
N PRO A 249 -10.31 -5.00 2.05
CA PRO A 249 -10.31 -4.79 3.49
C PRO A 249 -9.62 -3.50 3.92
N PHE A 250 -8.86 -2.85 3.04
CA PHE A 250 -8.02 -1.72 3.40
C PHE A 250 -8.51 -0.41 2.81
N HIS A 251 -8.00 0.67 3.37
CA HIS A 251 -8.36 2.03 3.09
C HIS A 251 -9.81 2.38 3.50
N GLN A 252 -10.13 3.66 3.57
CA GLN A 252 -11.50 4.08 3.86
C GLN A 252 -12.43 3.61 2.74
N ALA A 253 -13.59 3.12 3.11
CA ALA A 253 -14.61 2.59 2.20
C ALA A 253 -14.23 1.30 1.45
N GLY A 254 -13.18 0.58 1.88
CA GLY A 254 -12.85 -0.72 1.29
C GLY A 254 -12.44 -0.63 -0.18
N ASN A 255 -11.41 0.13 -0.48
CA ASN A 255 -10.96 0.34 -1.85
C ASN A 255 -9.72 -0.46 -2.24
N VAL A 256 -8.91 -0.86 -1.27
CA VAL A 256 -7.60 -1.49 -1.46
C VAL A 256 -7.65 -2.96 -1.07
N ILE A 257 -7.15 -3.82 -1.95
CA ILE A 257 -7.28 -5.28 -1.84
C ILE A 257 -6.16 -5.96 -1.05
N SER A 258 -5.01 -5.31 -0.89
CA SER A 258 -3.84 -5.91 -0.23
C SER A 258 -3.00 -4.87 0.48
N LEU A 259 -2.22 -5.31 1.46
CA LEU A 259 -1.21 -4.48 2.12
C LEU A 259 -0.16 -3.96 1.11
N ARG A 260 0.20 -4.77 0.13
CA ARG A 260 1.16 -4.35 -0.90
C ARG A 260 0.63 -3.17 -1.72
N GLN A 261 -0.61 -3.25 -2.19
CA GLN A 261 -1.25 -2.13 -2.88
C GLN A 261 -1.40 -0.92 -1.96
N PHE A 262 -1.76 -1.15 -0.70
CA PHE A 262 -1.88 -0.10 0.30
C PHE A 262 -0.54 0.63 0.50
N ASN A 263 0.57 -0.10 0.63
CA ASN A 263 1.90 0.50 0.79
C ASN A 263 2.31 1.35 -0.40
N ASN A 264 2.20 0.84 -1.61
CA ASN A 264 2.46 1.62 -2.83
C ASN A 264 1.67 2.93 -2.87
N ASN A 265 0.40 2.88 -2.43
CA ASN A 265 -0.43 4.06 -2.36
C ASN A 265 -0.01 4.99 -1.22
N ALA A 266 0.21 4.45 -0.03
CA ALA A 266 0.48 5.23 1.17
C ALA A 266 1.81 5.98 1.09
N PHE A 267 2.87 5.34 0.61
CA PHE A 267 4.16 6.00 0.39
C PHE A 267 4.03 7.21 -0.51
N ASN A 268 3.32 7.07 -1.62
CA ASN A 268 3.09 8.19 -2.51
C ASN A 268 2.13 9.23 -1.93
N HIS A 269 0.99 8.79 -1.37
CA HIS A 269 -0.03 9.71 -0.89
C HIS A 269 0.41 10.54 0.31
N HIS A 270 1.15 9.93 1.24
CA HIS A 270 1.49 10.56 2.50
C HIS A 270 2.91 11.13 2.52
N HIS A 271 3.86 10.51 1.82
CA HIS A 271 5.26 10.91 1.86
C HIS A 271 5.76 11.50 0.54
N GLY A 272 5.02 11.31 -0.56
CA GLY A 272 5.46 11.68 -1.90
C GLY A 272 6.50 10.73 -2.49
N ILE A 273 6.76 9.60 -1.85
CA ILE A 273 7.72 8.60 -2.30
C ILE A 273 7.11 7.74 -3.41
N GLN A 274 7.86 7.51 -4.47
CA GLN A 274 7.43 6.77 -5.65
C GLN A 274 8.11 5.40 -5.74
N SER A 275 7.31 4.34 -5.78
CA SER A 275 7.84 2.98 -5.94
C SER A 275 7.96 2.61 -7.42
N GLU A 276 9.00 1.86 -7.76
CA GLU A 276 9.16 1.28 -9.08
C GLU A 276 7.98 0.42 -9.52
N GLU A 277 7.36 -0.28 -8.57
CA GLU A 277 6.22 -1.15 -8.86
C GLU A 277 5.02 -0.38 -9.39
N ARG A 278 4.81 0.84 -8.89
CA ARG A 278 3.66 1.64 -9.25
C ARG A 278 3.93 2.59 -10.41
N PHE A 279 5.11 3.16 -10.48
CA PHE A 279 5.43 4.21 -11.43
C PHE A 279 6.33 3.75 -12.58
N GLY A 280 7.02 2.63 -12.41
CA GLY A 280 7.97 2.08 -13.38
C GLY A 280 9.42 2.31 -12.98
N LEU A 281 10.29 1.41 -13.44
CA LEU A 281 11.73 1.50 -13.23
C LEU A 281 12.30 2.71 -14.01
N GLY A 282 13.06 3.55 -13.34
CA GLY A 282 13.71 4.73 -13.93
C GLY A 282 12.75 5.87 -14.27
N VAL A 283 11.53 5.86 -13.73
CA VAL A 283 10.52 6.90 -13.96
C VAL A 283 10.51 7.88 -12.79
N ASP A 284 10.77 9.14 -13.09
CA ASP A 284 10.54 10.28 -12.22
C ASP A 284 9.17 10.89 -12.59
N ALA A 285 8.12 10.52 -11.87
CA ALA A 285 6.76 10.92 -12.23
C ALA A 285 6.32 12.24 -11.61
N ASP A 286 6.99 12.74 -10.59
CA ASP A 286 6.71 14.04 -9.96
C ASP A 286 7.76 15.12 -10.23
N GLY A 287 8.80 14.77 -10.99
CA GLY A 287 9.78 15.75 -11.50
C GLY A 287 10.73 16.27 -10.44
N ASP A 288 11.03 15.48 -9.41
CA ASP A 288 11.90 15.90 -8.31
C ASP A 288 13.39 15.59 -8.53
N GLY A 289 13.71 14.85 -9.59
CA GLY A 289 15.06 14.43 -9.95
C GLY A 289 15.48 13.09 -9.36
N PHE A 290 14.61 12.42 -8.58
CA PHE A 290 14.83 11.08 -8.04
C PHE A 290 14.05 10.04 -8.84
N VAL A 291 14.61 8.86 -8.95
CA VAL A 291 13.98 7.68 -9.56
C VAL A 291 14.20 6.48 -8.65
N ASN A 292 13.33 5.48 -8.73
CA ASN A 292 13.48 4.23 -7.97
C ASN A 292 13.58 4.46 -6.46
N GLU A 293 12.81 5.40 -5.94
CA GLU A 293 12.83 5.80 -4.53
C GLU A 293 12.45 4.66 -3.58
N LEU A 294 11.66 3.69 -4.08
CA LEU A 294 11.42 2.39 -3.44
C LEU A 294 11.48 1.28 -4.49
N THR A 295 12.33 0.30 -4.24
CA THR A 295 12.40 -0.91 -5.06
C THR A 295 11.20 -1.84 -4.78
N ARG A 296 11.00 -2.84 -5.63
CA ARG A 296 9.99 -3.89 -5.37
C ARG A 296 10.33 -4.72 -4.14
N ALA A 297 11.62 -4.92 -3.88
CA ALA A 297 12.11 -5.59 -2.68
C ALA A 297 11.79 -4.80 -1.42
N ASP A 298 11.94 -3.48 -1.44
CA ASP A 298 11.54 -2.60 -0.34
C ASP A 298 10.04 -2.67 -0.06
N VAL A 299 9.22 -2.62 -1.11
CA VAL A 299 7.76 -2.78 -0.98
C VAL A 299 7.41 -4.14 -0.38
N THR A 300 8.14 -5.20 -0.74
CA THR A 300 7.99 -6.53 -0.13
C THR A 300 8.34 -6.49 1.35
N ALA A 301 9.46 -5.87 1.70
CA ALA A 301 9.92 -5.79 3.09
C ALA A 301 8.92 -5.07 3.99
N VAL A 302 8.45 -3.89 3.60
CA VAL A 302 7.48 -3.13 4.40
C VAL A 302 6.13 -3.82 4.48
N THR A 303 5.72 -4.51 3.42
CA THR A 303 4.49 -5.31 3.41
C THR A 303 4.57 -6.47 4.40
N LEU A 304 5.69 -7.18 4.44
CA LEU A 304 5.91 -8.24 5.41
C LEU A 304 5.97 -7.71 6.85
N PHE A 305 6.64 -6.59 7.08
CA PHE A 305 6.64 -5.96 8.39
C PHE A 305 5.21 -5.68 8.88
N GLN A 306 4.37 -5.08 8.06
CA GLN A 306 2.98 -4.78 8.42
C GLN A 306 2.15 -6.06 8.60
N ALA A 307 2.31 -7.05 7.71
CA ALA A 307 1.58 -8.31 7.80
C ALA A 307 1.92 -9.11 9.07
N THR A 308 3.12 -8.92 9.61
CA THR A 308 3.58 -9.61 10.83
C THR A 308 3.29 -8.85 12.12
N MET A 309 2.66 -7.68 12.04
CA MET A 309 2.23 -6.96 13.25
C MET A 309 1.23 -7.79 14.04
N ALA A 310 1.54 -8.00 15.30
CA ALA A 310 0.74 -8.84 16.18
C ALA A 310 -0.69 -8.32 16.34
N VAL A 311 -1.63 -9.24 16.51
CA VAL A 311 -3.00 -8.92 16.94
C VAL A 311 -2.94 -8.39 18.37
N PRO A 312 -3.69 -7.32 18.72
CA PRO A 312 -3.76 -6.86 20.09
C PRO A 312 -4.25 -7.98 21.01
N GLY A 313 -3.55 -8.21 22.13
CA GLY A 313 -4.02 -9.11 23.17
C GLY A 313 -5.30 -8.58 23.80
N ARG A 314 -6.19 -9.48 24.20
CA ARG A 314 -7.26 -9.11 25.14
C ARG A 314 -6.67 -9.02 26.53
N VAL A 315 -6.91 -7.92 27.20
CA VAL A 315 -6.61 -7.73 28.61
C VAL A 315 -7.81 -8.24 29.42
#